data_08ef71a7d47dedf1131c303effe106e1
#
_entry.id   08ef71a7d47dedf1131c303effe106e1
#
_cell.length_a   1.000
_cell.length_b   1.000
_cell.length_c   1.000
_cell.angle_alpha   90.00
_cell.angle_beta   90.00
_cell.angle_gamma   90.00
#
_symmetry.space_group_name_H-M   'P 1'
#
loop_
_entity.id
_entity.type
_entity.pdbx_description
1 polymer ?
#
loop_
_entity_poly.entity_id
_entity_poly.type
_entity_poly.pdbx_seq_one_letter_code
_entity_poly.pdbx_strand_id
1 'polypeptide(L)'
;MSALAAIAALAAPASAQDKVKVGVFPVSSSLPYFVAVERGFFKEQNIETEMVRLIGGPPNVAAMITNQIDAAAVLVTIEGMNANLKKPGVAMYISVNSQNKTYQMEQFVVRKGIEAKSLADLKGKKIMSAPGPANVTMAKAALAAAGLKEGDYTIDQLDMGQHVNVMQAGTFDAGYTLEPNASTMRKMGIASTIEAGVIAHYVLGDPNANAFVGGCALTSDFIKNRPDVAKRFTAAWEKAVRLINENPNEARKHLAKNTFTPDDVVDTVPMIRYFMAKDLTAKDKADYQKFIDFSVKAGTLTENVDVTKYLQAF
;
A
#
# COMPACT_ATOMS: atom_id res chain seq x y z
N MET A 1 2.36 -64.71 -31.78
CA MET A 1 1.23 -63.83 -31.39
C MET A 1 1.68 -62.99 -30.24
N SER A 2 2.07 -61.72 -30.51
CA SER A 2 2.57 -60.78 -29.48
C SER A 2 1.40 -59.82 -29.16
N ALA A 3 0.92 -59.88 -27.93
CA ALA A 3 -0.11 -58.98 -27.43
C ALA A 3 0.55 -57.66 -27.01
N LEU A 4 0.27 -56.56 -27.74
CA LEU A 4 0.57 -55.21 -27.31
C LEU A 4 -0.43 -54.79 -26.24
N ALA A 5 0.04 -54.60 -25.01
CA ALA A 5 -0.73 -53.98 -23.96
C ALA A 5 -0.68 -52.45 -24.13
N ALA A 6 -1.78 -51.83 -24.53
CA ALA A 6 -1.91 -50.39 -24.59
C ALA A 6 -2.12 -49.84 -23.17
N ILE A 7 -1.13 -49.14 -22.64
CA ILE A 7 -1.24 -48.37 -21.37
C ILE A 7 -2.01 -47.08 -21.69
N ALA A 8 -3.30 -47.03 -21.36
CA ALA A 8 -4.08 -45.80 -21.39
C ALA A 8 -3.65 -44.93 -20.17
N ALA A 9 -2.87 -43.90 -20.45
CA ALA A 9 -2.58 -42.86 -19.46
C ALA A 9 -3.88 -42.09 -19.18
N LEU A 10 -4.52 -42.35 -18.05
CA LEU A 10 -5.61 -41.53 -17.53
C LEU A 10 -5.08 -40.12 -17.23
N ALA A 11 -5.28 -39.22 -18.17
CA ALA A 11 -5.08 -37.79 -17.90
C ALA A 11 -6.07 -37.37 -16.81
N ALA A 12 -5.59 -37.12 -15.58
CA ALA A 12 -6.40 -36.52 -14.55
C ALA A 12 -6.97 -35.19 -15.07
N PRO A 13 -8.26 -34.90 -14.87
CA PRO A 13 -8.82 -33.61 -15.29
C PRO A 13 -8.03 -32.50 -14.60
N ALA A 14 -7.51 -31.55 -15.37
CA ALA A 14 -6.90 -30.35 -14.83
C ALA A 14 -7.96 -29.65 -13.97
N SER A 15 -7.75 -29.62 -12.65
CA SER A 15 -8.64 -28.91 -11.75
C SER A 15 -8.69 -27.44 -12.17
N ALA A 16 -9.90 -26.89 -12.36
CA ALA A 16 -10.08 -25.49 -12.67
C ALA A 16 -9.42 -24.62 -11.58
N GLN A 17 -8.74 -23.55 -11.99
CA GLN A 17 -8.10 -22.64 -11.04
C GLN A 17 -9.14 -21.96 -10.17
N ASP A 18 -8.83 -21.79 -8.88
CA ASP A 18 -9.66 -21.02 -7.98
C ASP A 18 -9.55 -19.53 -8.30
N LYS A 19 -10.69 -18.88 -8.57
CA LYS A 19 -10.73 -17.44 -8.84
C LYS A 19 -10.74 -16.65 -7.54
N VAL A 20 -9.88 -15.63 -7.46
CA VAL A 20 -9.79 -14.69 -6.33
C VAL A 20 -9.81 -13.25 -6.87
N LYS A 21 -10.79 -12.47 -6.44
CA LYS A 21 -10.92 -11.06 -6.80
C LYS A 21 -10.09 -10.20 -5.87
N VAL A 22 -9.17 -9.41 -6.46
CA VAL A 22 -8.23 -8.59 -5.69
C VAL A 22 -8.39 -7.12 -6.04
N GLY A 23 -8.76 -6.31 -5.05
CA GLY A 23 -8.77 -4.85 -5.17
C GLY A 23 -7.32 -4.32 -5.19
N VAL A 24 -6.99 -3.52 -6.18
CA VAL A 24 -5.62 -3.04 -6.38
C VAL A 24 -5.60 -1.51 -6.49
N PHE A 25 -4.90 -0.89 -5.57
CA PHE A 25 -4.49 0.51 -5.66
C PHE A 25 -3.09 0.55 -6.30
N PRO A 26 -2.93 1.12 -7.52
CA PRO A 26 -1.70 1.00 -8.31
C PRO A 26 -0.61 1.95 -7.82
N VAL A 27 -0.04 1.66 -6.66
CA VAL A 27 1.08 2.36 -6.03
C VAL A 27 2.14 1.35 -5.59
N SER A 28 3.31 1.81 -5.16
CA SER A 28 4.41 0.93 -4.74
C SER A 28 4.01 -0.08 -3.66
N SER A 29 3.08 0.27 -2.77
CA SER A 29 2.59 -0.63 -1.73
C SER A 29 1.90 -1.91 -2.26
N SER A 30 1.41 -1.91 -3.52
CA SER A 30 0.82 -3.08 -4.17
C SER A 30 1.84 -3.98 -4.88
N LEU A 31 3.14 -3.68 -4.78
CA LEU A 31 4.18 -4.43 -5.48
C LEU A 31 4.14 -5.96 -5.23
N PRO A 32 3.85 -6.48 -4.02
CA PRO A 32 3.76 -7.93 -3.83
C PRO A 32 2.71 -8.60 -4.73
N TYR A 33 1.58 -7.93 -4.98
CA TYR A 33 0.58 -8.43 -5.91
C TYR A 33 1.12 -8.53 -7.34
N PHE A 34 1.76 -7.46 -7.83
CA PHE A 34 2.31 -7.42 -9.18
C PHE A 34 3.39 -8.49 -9.38
N VAL A 35 4.28 -8.64 -8.40
CA VAL A 35 5.31 -9.68 -8.40
C VAL A 35 4.67 -11.07 -8.41
N ALA A 36 3.70 -11.34 -7.54
CA ALA A 36 3.06 -12.66 -7.45
C ALA A 36 2.32 -13.04 -8.76
N VAL A 37 1.67 -12.08 -9.42
CA VAL A 37 1.01 -12.30 -10.72
C VAL A 37 2.04 -12.55 -11.81
N GLU A 38 3.03 -11.68 -11.98
CA GLU A 38 3.95 -11.74 -13.11
C GLU A 38 4.97 -12.86 -13.00
N ARG A 39 5.33 -13.26 -11.77
CA ARG A 39 6.18 -14.43 -11.51
C ARG A 39 5.39 -15.74 -11.47
N GLY A 40 4.06 -15.67 -11.62
CA GLY A 40 3.21 -16.87 -11.65
C GLY A 40 3.01 -17.54 -10.29
N PHE A 41 3.32 -16.87 -9.17
CA PHE A 41 3.24 -17.47 -7.83
C PHE A 41 1.81 -17.86 -7.45
N PHE A 42 0.78 -17.10 -7.91
CA PHE A 42 -0.60 -17.49 -7.76
C PHE A 42 -0.95 -18.72 -8.60
N LYS A 43 -0.43 -18.81 -9.84
CA LYS A 43 -0.64 -19.97 -10.72
C LYS A 43 -0.01 -21.24 -10.15
N GLU A 44 1.16 -21.15 -9.53
CA GLU A 44 1.80 -22.27 -8.81
C GLU A 44 0.92 -22.80 -7.67
N GLN A 45 0.05 -21.96 -7.11
CA GLN A 45 -0.92 -22.30 -6.09
C GLN A 45 -2.32 -22.66 -6.65
N ASN A 46 -2.43 -22.90 -7.96
CA ASN A 46 -3.68 -23.15 -8.66
C ASN A 46 -4.73 -22.03 -8.45
N ILE A 47 -4.29 -20.77 -8.40
CA ILE A 47 -5.13 -19.58 -8.24
C ILE A 47 -5.04 -18.70 -9.49
N GLU A 48 -6.18 -18.27 -9.99
CA GLU A 48 -6.35 -17.20 -10.97
C GLU A 48 -6.84 -15.94 -10.25
N THR A 49 -6.08 -14.85 -10.30
CA THR A 49 -6.52 -13.59 -9.70
C THR A 49 -7.19 -12.69 -10.73
N GLU A 50 -8.33 -12.11 -10.35
CA GLU A 50 -9.01 -11.06 -11.10
C GLU A 50 -8.70 -9.71 -10.44
N MET A 51 -7.98 -8.83 -11.15
CA MET A 51 -7.64 -7.50 -10.65
C MET A 51 -8.81 -6.53 -10.80
N VAL A 52 -9.26 -5.96 -9.68
CA VAL A 52 -10.23 -4.85 -9.64
C VAL A 52 -9.48 -3.58 -9.26
N ARG A 53 -9.35 -2.64 -10.20
CA ARG A 53 -8.61 -1.38 -9.97
C ARG A 53 -9.44 -0.43 -9.09
N LEU A 54 -8.96 -0.13 -7.89
CA LEU A 54 -9.64 0.71 -6.90
C LEU A 54 -8.65 1.75 -6.35
N ILE A 55 -8.96 3.04 -6.52
CA ILE A 55 -8.04 4.13 -6.16
C ILE A 55 -8.30 4.58 -4.73
N GLY A 56 -7.35 4.29 -3.83
CA GLY A 56 -7.39 4.67 -2.42
C GLY A 56 -8.06 3.64 -1.51
N GLY A 57 -8.14 3.96 -0.21
CA GLY A 57 -8.68 3.09 0.82
C GLY A 57 -10.21 2.96 0.79
N PRO A 58 -10.99 4.05 0.72
CA PRO A 58 -12.44 3.98 0.80
C PRO A 58 -13.10 3.08 -0.26
N PRO A 59 -12.74 3.11 -1.56
CA PRO A 59 -13.28 2.17 -2.55
C PRO A 59 -12.95 0.70 -2.26
N ASN A 60 -11.74 0.41 -1.77
CA ASN A 60 -11.35 -0.94 -1.36
C ASN A 60 -12.19 -1.42 -0.17
N VAL A 61 -12.39 -0.58 0.85
CA VAL A 61 -13.25 -0.89 2.00
C VAL A 61 -14.69 -1.19 1.54
N ALA A 62 -15.26 -0.36 0.68
CA ALA A 62 -16.62 -0.57 0.17
C ALA A 62 -16.76 -1.90 -0.58
N ALA A 63 -15.78 -2.22 -1.43
CA ALA A 63 -15.75 -3.49 -2.18
C ALA A 63 -15.57 -4.72 -1.27
N MET A 64 -14.79 -4.61 -0.18
CA MET A 64 -14.64 -5.67 0.83
C MET A 64 -15.93 -5.88 1.64
N ILE A 65 -16.59 -4.80 2.08
CA ILE A 65 -17.85 -4.88 2.84
C ILE A 65 -18.95 -5.58 2.03
N THR A 66 -18.99 -5.34 0.73
CA THR A 66 -19.99 -5.88 -0.20
C THR A 66 -19.58 -7.20 -0.86
N ASN A 67 -18.43 -7.77 -0.46
CA ASN A 67 -17.86 -8.99 -1.04
C ASN A 67 -17.66 -8.92 -2.58
N GLN A 68 -17.44 -7.73 -3.12
CA GLN A 68 -17.06 -7.54 -4.52
C GLN A 68 -15.60 -7.94 -4.77
N ILE A 69 -14.76 -7.93 -3.74
CA ILE A 69 -13.40 -8.44 -3.72
C ILE A 69 -13.19 -9.37 -2.52
N ASP A 70 -12.35 -10.38 -2.69
CA ASP A 70 -11.91 -11.32 -1.66
C ASP A 70 -10.74 -10.77 -0.83
N ALA A 71 -9.88 -9.99 -1.50
CA ALA A 71 -8.67 -9.42 -0.95
C ALA A 71 -8.44 -7.99 -1.46
N ALA A 72 -7.75 -7.18 -0.68
CA ALA A 72 -7.16 -5.92 -1.14
C ALA A 72 -5.64 -6.06 -1.15
N ALA A 73 -5.00 -5.80 -2.29
CA ALA A 73 -3.53 -5.87 -2.44
C ALA A 73 -2.82 -4.86 -1.53
N VAL A 74 -3.40 -3.69 -1.38
CA VAL A 74 -3.08 -2.74 -0.32
C VAL A 74 -4.36 -2.09 0.19
N LEU A 75 -4.60 -2.23 1.48
CA LEU A 75 -5.61 -1.49 2.21
C LEU A 75 -4.92 -0.61 3.24
N VAL A 76 -5.24 0.69 3.22
CA VAL A 76 -4.75 1.63 4.23
C VAL A 76 -5.26 1.20 5.60
N THR A 77 -4.35 1.10 6.57
CA THR A 77 -4.67 0.44 7.85
C THR A 77 -5.74 1.19 8.65
N ILE A 78 -5.75 2.53 8.60
CA ILE A 78 -6.77 3.35 9.30
C ILE A 78 -8.16 3.05 8.73
N GLU A 79 -8.33 3.03 7.41
CA GLU A 79 -9.61 2.72 6.78
C GLU A 79 -10.05 1.29 7.05
N GLY A 80 -9.13 0.33 7.02
CA GLY A 80 -9.41 -1.06 7.36
C GLY A 80 -9.83 -1.24 8.82
N MET A 81 -9.18 -0.54 9.78
CA MET A 81 -9.56 -0.57 11.18
C MET A 81 -10.93 0.09 11.42
N ASN A 82 -11.21 1.23 10.78
CA ASN A 82 -12.55 1.85 10.82
C ASN A 82 -13.64 0.91 10.27
N ALA A 83 -13.34 0.17 9.21
CA ALA A 83 -14.25 -0.84 8.68
C ALA A 83 -14.49 -1.98 9.68
N ASN A 84 -13.42 -2.47 10.32
CA ASN A 84 -13.49 -3.52 11.33
C ASN A 84 -14.26 -3.12 12.60
N LEU A 85 -14.22 -1.85 13.00
CA LEU A 85 -15.03 -1.33 14.11
C LEU A 85 -16.54 -1.42 13.79
N LYS A 86 -16.92 -1.20 12.53
CA LYS A 86 -18.32 -1.26 12.09
C LYS A 86 -18.78 -2.69 11.77
N LYS A 87 -17.92 -3.48 11.13
CA LYS A 87 -18.15 -4.88 10.76
C LYS A 87 -16.85 -5.67 10.99
N PRO A 88 -16.70 -6.33 12.15
CA PRO A 88 -15.50 -7.09 12.45
C PRO A 88 -15.14 -8.12 11.39
N GLY A 89 -13.88 -8.15 11.00
CA GLY A 89 -13.35 -9.10 10.02
C GLY A 89 -13.50 -8.66 8.55
N VAL A 90 -13.91 -7.42 8.27
CA VAL A 90 -13.85 -6.89 6.90
C VAL A 90 -12.42 -6.89 6.39
N ALA A 91 -11.44 -6.54 7.23
CA ALA A 91 -10.04 -6.46 6.86
C ALA A 91 -9.16 -7.26 7.83
N MET A 92 -8.74 -8.45 7.42
CA MET A 92 -7.80 -9.32 8.14
C MET A 92 -6.45 -9.26 7.43
N TYR A 93 -5.46 -8.59 8.02
CA TYR A 93 -4.17 -8.33 7.37
C TYR A 93 -3.26 -9.56 7.42
N ILE A 94 -2.93 -10.13 6.26
CA ILE A 94 -1.94 -11.21 6.10
C ILE A 94 -0.51 -10.68 5.99
N SER A 95 -0.37 -9.44 5.52
CA SER A 95 0.91 -8.73 5.47
C SER A 95 0.68 -7.24 5.65
N VAL A 96 1.73 -6.56 6.11
CA VAL A 96 1.75 -5.10 6.23
C VAL A 96 3.03 -4.56 5.60
N ASN A 97 2.97 -3.33 5.10
CA ASN A 97 4.15 -2.63 4.61
C ASN A 97 4.56 -1.53 5.57
N SER A 98 5.86 -1.37 5.71
CA SER A 98 6.47 -0.35 6.56
C SER A 98 7.18 0.69 5.71
N GLN A 99 7.10 1.92 6.16
CA GLN A 99 7.83 3.03 5.63
C GLN A 99 8.49 3.84 6.74
N ASN A 100 9.60 4.46 6.42
CA ASN A 100 10.38 5.32 7.31
C ASN A 100 11.40 6.12 6.47
N LYS A 101 12.40 6.70 7.11
CA LYS A 101 13.47 7.47 6.43
C LYS A 101 14.20 6.65 5.35
N THR A 102 14.38 5.35 5.55
CA THR A 102 15.08 4.46 4.59
C THR A 102 14.11 3.89 3.55
N TYR A 103 12.93 3.50 3.98
CA TYR A 103 11.89 2.87 3.16
C TYR A 103 10.80 3.89 2.88
N GLN A 104 10.94 4.64 1.78
CA GLN A 104 10.13 5.83 1.53
C GLN A 104 8.92 5.50 0.68
N MET A 105 7.75 5.92 1.12
CA MET A 105 6.49 5.83 0.37
C MET A 105 5.86 7.20 0.22
N GLU A 106 5.48 7.85 1.32
CA GLU A 106 4.98 9.21 1.30
C GLU A 106 6.10 10.21 1.34
N GLN A 107 5.95 11.24 0.52
CA GLN A 107 6.91 12.33 0.43
C GLN A 107 6.21 13.67 0.29
N PHE A 108 6.77 14.69 0.92
CA PHE A 108 6.47 16.06 0.55
C PHE A 108 7.41 16.48 -0.57
N VAL A 109 6.80 16.86 -1.68
CA VAL A 109 7.49 17.42 -2.85
C VAL A 109 7.15 18.90 -3.00
N VAL A 110 8.08 19.68 -3.51
CA VAL A 110 7.88 21.09 -3.84
C VAL A 110 8.13 21.29 -5.33
N ARG A 111 7.27 22.09 -5.98
CA ARG A 111 7.36 22.39 -7.40
C ARG A 111 8.62 23.17 -7.72
N LYS A 112 9.22 22.90 -8.87
CA LYS A 112 10.36 23.66 -9.38
C LYS A 112 10.03 25.16 -9.42
N GLY A 113 10.96 25.96 -8.91
CA GLY A 113 10.82 27.43 -8.84
C GLY A 113 10.11 27.92 -7.57
N ILE A 114 9.64 27.01 -6.70
CA ILE A 114 9.19 27.36 -5.35
C ILE A 114 10.35 27.11 -4.38
N GLU A 115 10.73 28.13 -3.63
CA GLU A 115 11.75 28.01 -2.60
C GLU A 115 11.12 27.45 -1.33
N ALA A 116 11.48 26.22 -0.98
CA ALA A 116 11.15 25.56 0.27
C ALA A 116 12.18 24.47 0.55
N LYS A 117 12.72 24.44 1.77
CA LYS A 117 13.74 23.46 2.22
C LYS A 117 13.21 22.58 3.36
N SER A 118 12.09 22.96 3.95
CA SER A 118 11.44 22.29 5.07
C SER A 118 9.92 22.39 4.96
N LEU A 119 9.19 21.61 5.76
CA LEU A 119 7.73 21.72 5.81
C LEU A 119 7.26 23.08 6.32
N ALA A 120 8.03 23.76 7.18
CA ALA A 120 7.69 25.09 7.69
C ALA A 120 7.64 26.15 6.57
N ASP A 121 8.42 25.99 5.49
CA ASP A 121 8.45 26.90 4.35
C ASP A 121 7.20 26.79 3.46
N LEU A 122 6.32 25.82 3.75
CA LEU A 122 5.06 25.63 3.03
C LEU A 122 3.95 26.58 3.51
N LYS A 123 4.25 27.54 4.38
CA LYS A 123 3.31 28.59 4.77
C LYS A 123 2.89 29.42 3.56
N GLY A 124 1.57 29.64 3.40
CA GLY A 124 0.96 30.33 2.26
C GLY A 124 0.89 29.51 0.98
N LYS A 125 1.30 28.25 0.99
CA LYS A 125 1.35 27.40 -0.22
C LYS A 125 0.07 26.61 -0.43
N LYS A 126 -0.19 26.31 -1.71
CA LYS A 126 -1.25 25.41 -2.15
C LYS A 126 -0.68 24.00 -2.29
N ILE A 127 -1.18 23.08 -1.47
CA ILE A 127 -0.65 21.72 -1.34
C ILE A 127 -1.67 20.71 -1.90
N MET A 128 -1.25 19.81 -2.77
CA MET A 128 -2.05 18.62 -3.10
C MET A 128 -1.76 17.49 -2.12
N SER A 129 -2.72 16.62 -1.88
CA SER A 129 -2.58 15.40 -1.08
C SER A 129 -2.98 14.16 -1.85
N ALA A 130 -2.35 13.04 -1.55
CA ALA A 130 -2.83 11.72 -1.95
C ALA A 130 -4.27 11.50 -1.47
N PRO A 131 -5.07 10.67 -2.19
CA PRO A 131 -6.49 10.52 -1.92
C PRO A 131 -6.77 9.79 -0.60
N GLY A 132 -7.90 10.13 -0.01
CA GLY A 132 -8.43 9.52 1.20
C GLY A 132 -8.13 10.28 2.49
N PRO A 133 -9.01 10.18 3.49
CA PRO A 133 -8.93 10.95 4.73
C PRO A 133 -7.66 10.64 5.53
N ALA A 134 -7.15 9.41 5.49
CA ALA A 134 -5.92 9.03 6.16
C ALA A 134 -4.71 9.83 5.63
N ASN A 135 -4.57 9.92 4.30
CA ASN A 135 -3.47 10.67 3.67
C ASN A 135 -3.54 12.16 4.02
N VAL A 136 -4.72 12.77 3.92
CA VAL A 136 -4.91 14.19 4.28
C VAL A 136 -4.57 14.45 5.74
N THR A 137 -4.99 13.57 6.64
CA THR A 137 -4.68 13.70 8.08
C THR A 137 -3.20 13.55 8.38
N MET A 138 -2.52 12.59 7.75
CA MET A 138 -1.07 12.41 7.93
C MET A 138 -0.29 13.61 7.39
N ALA A 139 -0.70 14.16 6.24
CA ALA A 139 -0.11 15.38 5.70
C ALA A 139 -0.28 16.56 6.67
N LYS A 140 -1.50 16.78 7.15
CA LYS A 140 -1.79 17.84 8.15
C LYS A 140 -1.02 17.64 9.44
N ALA A 141 -0.88 16.40 9.93
CA ALA A 141 -0.12 16.09 11.13
C ALA A 141 1.37 16.42 10.99
N ALA A 142 1.97 16.09 9.85
CA ALA A 142 3.36 16.43 9.56
C ALA A 142 3.56 17.96 9.49
N LEU A 143 2.66 18.69 8.81
CA LEU A 143 2.69 20.15 8.74
C LEU A 143 2.51 20.80 10.12
N ALA A 144 1.60 20.27 10.95
CA ALA A 144 1.40 20.75 12.31
C ALA A 144 2.63 20.53 13.20
N ALA A 145 3.28 19.37 13.09
CA ALA A 145 4.52 19.08 13.80
C ALA A 145 5.68 19.97 13.34
N ALA A 146 5.64 20.46 12.10
CA ALA A 146 6.58 21.48 11.59
C ALA A 146 6.18 22.93 11.96
N GLY A 147 5.14 23.12 12.79
CA GLY A 147 4.73 24.43 13.31
C GLY A 147 3.69 25.16 12.49
N LEU A 148 3.16 24.57 11.42
CA LEU A 148 2.09 25.17 10.61
C LEU A 148 0.71 24.88 11.22
N LYS A 149 -0.20 25.84 11.13
CA LYS A 149 -1.58 25.72 11.61
C LYS A 149 -2.55 25.65 10.45
N GLU A 150 -3.76 25.18 10.73
CA GLU A 150 -4.86 25.27 9.78
C GLU A 150 -5.10 26.74 9.39
N GLY A 151 -5.21 27.00 8.09
CA GLY A 151 -5.23 28.38 7.54
C GLY A 151 -3.86 28.93 7.12
N ASP A 152 -2.74 28.33 7.57
CA ASP A 152 -1.41 28.70 7.09
C ASP A 152 -1.12 28.17 5.67
N TYR A 153 -1.93 27.23 5.18
CA TYR A 153 -1.83 26.60 3.84
C TYR A 153 -3.19 26.14 3.37
N THR A 154 -3.32 25.82 2.09
CA THR A 154 -4.49 25.06 1.57
C THR A 154 -4.05 23.66 1.19
N ILE A 155 -4.92 22.66 1.39
CA ILE A 155 -4.64 21.28 1.03
C ILE A 155 -5.87 20.65 0.37
N ASP A 156 -5.69 20.13 -0.85
CA ASP A 156 -6.74 19.46 -1.62
C ASP A 156 -6.29 18.04 -1.98
N GLN A 157 -7.14 17.04 -1.74
CA GLN A 157 -6.87 15.68 -2.17
C GLN A 157 -7.18 15.50 -3.65
N LEU A 158 -6.34 14.74 -4.34
CA LEU A 158 -6.47 14.41 -5.76
C LEU A 158 -6.18 12.94 -5.99
N ASP A 159 -6.73 12.40 -7.08
CA ASP A 159 -6.34 11.08 -7.56
C ASP A 159 -4.87 11.03 -7.97
N MET A 160 -4.18 9.93 -7.64
CA MET A 160 -2.75 9.75 -7.91
C MET A 160 -2.38 10.00 -9.38
N GLY A 161 -3.26 9.63 -10.32
CA GLY A 161 -3.04 9.85 -11.75
C GLY A 161 -2.99 11.33 -12.19
N GLN A 162 -3.45 12.25 -11.33
CA GLN A 162 -3.45 13.69 -11.62
C GLN A 162 -2.21 14.41 -11.08
N HIS A 163 -1.53 13.84 -10.06
CA HIS A 163 -0.48 14.52 -9.30
C HIS A 163 0.65 15.09 -10.18
N VAL A 164 1.17 14.30 -11.10
CA VAL A 164 2.26 14.74 -11.99
C VAL A 164 1.81 15.90 -12.87
N ASN A 165 0.62 15.78 -13.47
CA ASN A 165 0.08 16.78 -14.40
C ASN A 165 -0.21 18.12 -13.70
N VAL A 166 -0.84 18.10 -12.52
CA VAL A 166 -1.17 19.34 -11.79
C VAL A 166 0.06 20.03 -11.23
N MET A 167 1.09 19.25 -10.86
CA MET A 167 2.39 19.79 -10.44
C MET A 167 3.11 20.45 -11.62
N GLN A 168 3.13 19.77 -12.78
CA GLN A 168 3.71 20.31 -14.00
C GLN A 168 3.01 21.60 -14.48
N ALA A 169 1.69 21.63 -14.40
CA ALA A 169 0.86 22.79 -14.76
C ALA A 169 1.00 23.98 -13.79
N GLY A 170 1.65 23.78 -12.62
CA GLY A 170 1.79 24.84 -11.60
C GLY A 170 0.52 25.12 -10.82
N THR A 171 -0.46 24.20 -10.84
CA THR A 171 -1.74 24.34 -10.10
C THR A 171 -1.51 24.29 -8.59
N PHE A 172 -0.48 23.56 -8.15
CA PHE A 172 -0.07 23.43 -6.76
C PHE A 172 1.40 23.81 -6.59
N ASP A 173 1.74 24.32 -5.42
CA ASP A 173 3.12 24.70 -5.05
C ASP A 173 3.89 23.53 -4.48
N ALA A 174 3.19 22.66 -3.75
CA ALA A 174 3.74 21.49 -3.08
C ALA A 174 2.75 20.33 -3.11
N GLY A 175 3.20 19.15 -2.67
CA GLY A 175 2.32 17.98 -2.58
C GLY A 175 2.80 16.97 -1.56
N TYR A 176 1.84 16.37 -0.84
CA TYR A 176 2.01 15.12 -0.11
C TYR A 176 1.60 14.00 -1.06
N THR A 177 2.58 13.32 -1.61
CA THR A 177 2.37 12.32 -2.68
C THR A 177 3.02 10.98 -2.34
N LEU A 178 2.60 9.95 -3.06
CA LEU A 178 3.06 8.57 -2.87
C LEU A 178 4.00 8.17 -4.02
N GLU A 179 4.87 7.19 -3.76
CA GLU A 179 5.63 6.57 -4.82
C GLU A 179 4.72 5.69 -5.72
N PRO A 180 4.95 5.67 -7.04
CA PRO A 180 6.11 6.20 -7.75
C PRO A 180 5.99 7.66 -8.25
N ASN A 181 4.93 8.40 -7.93
CA ASN A 181 4.72 9.76 -8.45
C ASN A 181 5.83 10.73 -8.05
N ALA A 182 6.30 10.66 -6.79
CA ALA A 182 7.40 11.51 -6.34
C ALA A 182 8.67 11.29 -7.17
N SER A 183 9.02 10.04 -7.45
CA SER A 183 10.15 9.69 -8.32
C SER A 183 9.95 10.18 -9.75
N THR A 184 8.74 10.06 -10.30
CA THR A 184 8.40 10.57 -11.63
C THR A 184 8.59 12.09 -11.71
N MET A 185 8.09 12.84 -10.72
CA MET A 185 8.24 14.30 -10.66
C MET A 185 9.71 14.73 -10.55
N ARG A 186 10.51 14.03 -9.74
CA ARG A 186 11.95 14.26 -9.64
C ARG A 186 12.66 14.00 -10.95
N LYS A 187 12.39 12.88 -11.61
CA LYS A 187 12.99 12.52 -12.89
C LYS A 187 12.65 13.52 -13.99
N MET A 188 11.41 13.99 -14.03
CA MET A 188 10.97 15.04 -14.97
C MET A 188 11.55 16.43 -14.62
N GLY A 189 12.18 16.59 -13.46
CA GLY A 189 12.70 17.87 -13.00
C GLY A 189 11.62 18.93 -12.72
N ILE A 190 10.37 18.51 -12.46
CA ILE A 190 9.23 19.41 -12.18
C ILE A 190 9.02 19.65 -10.68
N ALA A 191 9.56 18.76 -9.82
CA ALA A 191 9.53 18.91 -8.37
C ALA A 191 10.75 18.25 -7.72
N SER A 192 11.03 18.65 -6.49
CA SER A 192 12.03 18.04 -5.61
C SER A 192 11.40 17.60 -4.30
N THR A 193 11.89 16.52 -3.70
CA THR A 193 11.48 16.09 -2.37
C THR A 193 12.13 16.96 -1.31
N ILE A 194 11.33 17.49 -0.37
CA ILE A 194 11.82 18.25 0.79
C ILE A 194 11.75 17.42 2.08
N GLU A 195 10.85 16.42 2.14
CA GLU A 195 10.74 15.52 3.29
C GLU A 195 10.20 14.16 2.85
N ALA A 196 10.73 13.07 3.44
CA ALA A 196 10.30 11.69 3.20
C ALA A 196 10.30 10.91 4.51
N GLY A 197 9.50 9.82 4.57
CA GLY A 197 9.34 9.04 5.81
C GLY A 197 8.62 9.82 6.90
N VAL A 198 7.76 10.72 6.50
CA VAL A 198 7.12 11.74 7.35
C VAL A 198 6.30 11.15 8.48
N ILE A 199 5.64 10.01 8.27
CA ILE A 199 4.82 9.38 9.32
C ILE A 199 5.72 8.82 10.43
N ALA A 200 6.80 8.13 10.10
CA ALA A 200 7.75 7.66 11.10
C ALA A 200 8.35 8.84 11.90
N HIS A 201 8.75 9.89 11.22
CA HIS A 201 9.38 11.04 11.84
C HIS A 201 8.39 11.85 12.71
N TYR A 202 7.31 12.37 12.09
CA TYR A 202 6.44 13.35 12.75
C TYR A 202 5.29 12.74 13.56
N VAL A 203 4.85 11.52 13.21
CA VAL A 203 3.74 10.85 13.89
C VAL A 203 4.24 9.87 14.94
N LEU A 204 5.23 9.03 14.60
CA LEU A 204 5.80 8.09 15.55
C LEU A 204 6.92 8.69 16.41
N GLY A 205 7.49 9.84 16.00
CA GLY A 205 8.55 10.53 16.72
C GLY A 205 9.92 9.82 16.64
N ASP A 206 10.08 8.89 15.73
CA ASP A 206 11.33 8.20 15.43
C ASP A 206 11.43 7.97 13.91
N PRO A 207 12.35 8.64 13.19
CA PRO A 207 12.47 8.52 11.73
C PRO A 207 12.83 7.11 11.25
N ASN A 208 13.25 6.21 12.16
CA ASN A 208 13.57 4.82 11.84
C ASN A 208 12.49 3.83 12.31
N ALA A 209 11.42 4.30 12.98
CA ALA A 209 10.30 3.43 13.37
C ALA A 209 9.58 2.87 12.14
N ASN A 210 8.94 1.73 12.30
CA ASN A 210 8.15 1.11 11.26
C ASN A 210 6.73 1.71 11.24
N ALA A 211 6.46 2.64 10.32
CA ALA A 211 5.11 3.17 10.12
C ALA A 211 4.31 2.21 9.22
N PHE A 212 3.42 1.42 9.82
CA PHE A 212 2.59 0.42 9.13
C PHE A 212 1.28 1.04 8.64
N VAL A 213 1.34 1.70 7.49
CA VAL A 213 0.22 2.49 6.94
C VAL A 213 -0.67 1.75 5.97
N GLY A 214 -0.25 0.58 5.50
CA GLY A 214 -1.02 -0.25 4.58
C GLY A 214 -0.59 -1.71 4.63
N GLY A 215 -1.38 -2.56 3.99
CA GLY A 215 -1.07 -3.98 3.92
C GLY A 215 -2.07 -4.76 3.07
N CYS A 216 -1.74 -6.02 2.78
CA CYS A 216 -2.69 -6.92 2.14
C CYS A 216 -3.68 -7.43 3.17
N ALA A 217 -4.97 -7.21 2.90
CA ALA A 217 -6.05 -7.67 3.74
C ALA A 217 -6.97 -8.63 2.99
N LEU A 218 -7.41 -9.69 3.67
CA LEU A 218 -8.45 -10.62 3.23
C LEU A 218 -9.75 -10.33 3.97
N THR A 219 -10.90 -10.62 3.35
CA THR A 219 -12.16 -10.61 4.08
C THR A 219 -12.28 -11.88 4.94
N SER A 220 -12.91 -11.77 6.12
CA SER A 220 -13.19 -12.96 6.94
C SER A 220 -14.13 -13.94 6.24
N ASP A 221 -15.02 -13.46 5.36
CA ASP A 221 -15.89 -14.30 4.56
C ASP A 221 -15.08 -15.17 3.59
N PHE A 222 -14.08 -14.60 2.93
CA PHE A 222 -13.14 -15.37 2.10
C PHE A 222 -12.37 -16.41 2.91
N ILE A 223 -11.84 -16.02 4.08
CA ILE A 223 -11.09 -16.91 4.97
C ILE A 223 -11.96 -18.08 5.47
N LYS A 224 -13.22 -17.80 5.85
CA LYS A 224 -14.15 -18.81 6.40
C LYS A 224 -14.70 -19.75 5.33
N ASN A 225 -15.09 -19.18 4.18
CA ASN A 225 -15.78 -19.95 3.14
C ASN A 225 -14.80 -20.73 2.24
N ARG A 226 -13.57 -20.26 2.12
CA ARG A 226 -12.53 -20.83 1.24
C ARG A 226 -11.16 -20.87 1.95
N PRO A 227 -11.06 -21.53 3.12
CA PRO A 227 -9.86 -21.48 3.98
C PRO A 227 -8.60 -22.01 3.29
N ASP A 228 -8.73 -23.05 2.46
CA ASP A 228 -7.62 -23.62 1.71
C ASP A 228 -7.11 -22.62 0.65
N VAL A 229 -8.03 -21.97 -0.07
CA VAL A 229 -7.66 -20.96 -1.08
C VAL A 229 -7.00 -19.74 -0.42
N ALA A 230 -7.50 -19.29 0.75
CA ALA A 230 -6.90 -18.20 1.50
C ALA A 230 -5.48 -18.53 1.96
N LYS A 231 -5.20 -19.76 2.40
CA LYS A 231 -3.83 -20.23 2.74
C LYS A 231 -2.92 -20.23 1.53
N ARG A 232 -3.38 -20.82 0.41
CA ARG A 232 -2.60 -20.84 -0.84
C ARG A 232 -2.34 -19.45 -1.41
N PHE A 233 -3.32 -18.54 -1.33
CA PHE A 233 -3.15 -17.13 -1.67
C PHE A 233 -2.07 -16.48 -0.82
N THR A 234 -2.11 -16.71 0.51
CA THR A 234 -1.11 -16.17 1.44
C THR A 234 0.29 -16.75 1.17
N ALA A 235 0.42 -18.01 0.82
CA ALA A 235 1.70 -18.63 0.46
C ALA A 235 2.30 -18.00 -0.82
N ALA A 236 1.48 -17.74 -1.85
CA ALA A 236 1.91 -17.02 -3.05
C ALA A 236 2.35 -15.58 -2.74
N TRP A 237 1.60 -14.91 -1.86
CA TRP A 237 1.92 -13.57 -1.39
C TRP A 237 3.25 -13.52 -0.62
N GLU A 238 3.45 -14.45 0.31
CA GLU A 238 4.70 -14.58 1.08
C GLU A 238 5.92 -14.77 0.17
N LYS A 239 5.78 -15.59 -0.88
CA LYS A 239 6.85 -15.80 -1.87
C LYS A 239 7.22 -14.50 -2.57
N ALA A 240 6.24 -13.65 -2.90
CA ALA A 240 6.47 -12.33 -3.47
C ALA A 240 7.13 -11.37 -2.46
N VAL A 241 6.65 -11.33 -1.23
CA VAL A 241 7.25 -10.50 -0.16
C VAL A 241 8.71 -10.87 0.06
N ARG A 242 9.03 -12.17 0.09
CA ARG A 242 10.42 -12.65 0.23
C ARG A 242 11.28 -12.18 -0.93
N LEU A 243 10.82 -12.39 -2.18
CA LEU A 243 11.55 -11.96 -3.38
C LEU A 243 11.83 -10.45 -3.34
N ILE A 244 10.86 -9.63 -2.96
CA ILE A 244 11.02 -8.18 -2.89
C ILE A 244 12.06 -7.77 -1.85
N ASN A 245 12.02 -8.37 -0.67
CA ASN A 245 12.95 -8.02 0.41
C ASN A 245 14.38 -8.50 0.12
N GLU A 246 14.54 -9.65 -0.55
CA GLU A 246 15.85 -10.22 -0.90
C GLU A 246 16.44 -9.61 -2.18
N ASN A 247 15.59 -9.27 -3.16
CA ASN A 247 15.99 -8.79 -4.49
C ASN A 247 15.21 -7.53 -4.91
N PRO A 248 15.33 -6.41 -4.16
CA PRO A 248 14.52 -5.22 -4.37
C PRO A 248 14.68 -4.60 -5.77
N ASN A 249 15.88 -4.64 -6.36
CA ASN A 249 16.15 -4.08 -7.69
C ASN A 249 15.46 -4.88 -8.81
N GLU A 250 15.35 -6.20 -8.66
CA GLU A 250 14.60 -7.04 -9.58
C GLU A 250 13.09 -6.82 -9.43
N ALA A 251 12.62 -6.83 -8.20
CA ALA A 251 11.21 -6.67 -7.89
C ALA A 251 10.65 -5.31 -8.33
N ARG A 252 11.44 -4.24 -8.18
CA ARG A 252 11.06 -2.86 -8.56
C ARG A 252 10.59 -2.75 -10.00
N LYS A 253 11.16 -3.54 -10.93
CA LYS A 253 10.79 -3.54 -12.36
C LYS A 253 9.32 -3.88 -12.61
N HIS A 254 8.68 -4.61 -11.69
CA HIS A 254 7.25 -4.90 -11.76
C HIS A 254 6.35 -3.67 -11.48
N LEU A 255 6.91 -2.53 -11.08
CA LEU A 255 6.15 -1.29 -10.94
C LEU A 255 5.81 -0.66 -12.31
N ALA A 256 6.69 -0.74 -13.32
CA ALA A 256 6.59 -0.01 -14.57
C ALA A 256 5.17 -0.04 -15.17
N LYS A 257 4.76 -1.16 -15.72
CA LYS A 257 3.46 -1.29 -16.39
C LYS A 257 2.25 -1.29 -15.45
N ASN A 258 2.46 -1.59 -14.17
CA ASN A 258 1.38 -1.77 -13.19
C ASN A 258 0.98 -0.46 -12.49
N THR A 259 1.90 0.52 -12.45
CA THR A 259 1.68 1.83 -11.82
C THR A 259 1.84 2.99 -12.82
N PHE A 260 1.94 2.69 -14.12
CA PHE A 260 2.23 3.66 -15.18
C PHE A 260 3.52 4.46 -14.97
N THR A 261 4.48 3.84 -14.29
CA THR A 261 5.80 4.43 -14.09
C THR A 261 6.63 4.25 -15.35
N PRO A 262 7.19 5.32 -15.93
CA PRO A 262 8.10 5.19 -17.06
C PRO A 262 9.30 4.29 -16.73
N ASP A 263 9.77 3.49 -17.71
CA ASP A 263 10.84 2.52 -17.49
C ASP A 263 12.13 3.17 -16.96
N ASP A 264 12.45 4.38 -17.42
CA ASP A 264 13.61 5.15 -16.95
C ASP A 264 13.47 5.77 -15.55
N VAL A 265 12.25 5.73 -14.98
CA VAL A 265 11.96 6.17 -13.61
C VAL A 265 12.04 5.01 -12.63
N VAL A 266 11.67 3.80 -13.04
CA VAL A 266 11.50 2.63 -12.16
C VAL A 266 12.71 2.40 -11.26
N ASP A 267 13.92 2.47 -11.79
CA ASP A 267 15.14 2.24 -11.02
C ASP A 267 15.43 3.31 -9.95
N THR A 268 14.74 4.46 -10.03
CA THR A 268 14.85 5.55 -9.05
C THR A 268 13.82 5.49 -7.94
N VAL A 269 12.79 4.64 -8.05
CA VAL A 269 11.72 4.50 -7.06
C VAL A 269 12.30 3.87 -5.79
N PRO A 270 12.22 4.54 -4.62
CA PRO A 270 12.64 3.92 -3.37
C PRO A 270 11.73 2.74 -3.03
N MET A 271 12.33 1.73 -2.40
CA MET A 271 11.56 0.56 -1.97
C MET A 271 11.03 0.75 -0.55
N ILE A 272 9.83 0.26 -0.30
CA ILE A 272 9.27 0.08 1.03
C ILE A 272 9.56 -1.35 1.52
N ARG A 273 9.42 -1.60 2.81
CA ARG A 273 9.64 -2.91 3.38
C ARG A 273 8.31 -3.62 3.64
N TYR A 274 8.26 -4.91 3.33
CA TYR A 274 7.06 -5.72 3.50
C TYR A 274 7.29 -6.78 4.55
N PHE A 275 6.27 -7.02 5.38
CA PHE A 275 6.27 -8.02 6.44
C PHE A 275 5.04 -8.91 6.31
N MET A 276 5.21 -10.21 6.50
CA MET A 276 4.06 -11.08 6.76
C MET A 276 3.56 -10.85 8.19
N ALA A 277 2.26 -10.94 8.41
CA ALA A 277 1.67 -10.73 9.74
C ALA A 277 2.26 -11.68 10.80
N LYS A 278 2.60 -12.92 10.42
CA LYS A 278 3.23 -13.93 11.29
C LYS A 278 4.65 -13.56 11.73
N ASP A 279 5.35 -12.72 10.96
CA ASP A 279 6.78 -12.40 11.19
C ASP A 279 6.97 -11.10 11.97
N LEU A 280 5.87 -10.40 12.32
CA LEU A 280 5.94 -9.15 13.08
C LEU A 280 6.47 -9.41 14.50
N THR A 281 7.54 -8.72 14.84
CA THR A 281 8.11 -8.72 16.19
C THR A 281 7.22 -7.97 17.18
N ALA A 282 7.50 -8.11 18.48
CA ALA A 282 6.80 -7.33 19.51
C ALA A 282 6.98 -5.81 19.29
N LYS A 283 8.18 -5.37 18.84
CA LYS A 283 8.45 -3.96 18.49
C LYS A 283 7.61 -3.51 17.31
N ASP A 284 7.52 -4.31 16.25
CA ASP A 284 6.71 -3.97 15.07
C ASP A 284 5.24 -3.80 15.43
N LYS A 285 4.69 -4.70 16.25
CA LYS A 285 3.32 -4.60 16.76
C LYS A 285 3.11 -3.34 17.62
N ALA A 286 4.10 -2.97 18.42
CA ALA A 286 4.07 -1.75 19.23
C ALA A 286 4.13 -0.48 18.35
N ASP A 287 4.99 -0.43 17.33
CA ASP A 287 5.05 0.68 16.36
C ASP A 287 3.71 0.79 15.60
N TYR A 288 3.13 -0.34 15.20
CA TYR A 288 1.82 -0.38 14.54
C TYR A 288 0.72 0.15 15.47
N GLN A 289 0.68 -0.32 16.72
CA GLN A 289 -0.31 0.16 17.69
C GLN A 289 -0.17 1.66 17.94
N LYS A 290 1.07 2.17 18.06
CA LYS A 290 1.33 3.61 18.23
C LYS A 290 0.77 4.45 17.08
N PHE A 291 0.86 3.94 15.84
CA PHE A 291 0.26 4.59 14.67
C PHE A 291 -1.27 4.63 14.76
N ILE A 292 -1.89 3.54 15.22
CA ILE A 292 -3.35 3.48 15.43
C ILE A 292 -3.79 4.39 16.57
N ASP A 293 -3.07 4.41 17.69
CA ASP A 293 -3.35 5.31 18.83
C ASP A 293 -3.27 6.79 18.44
N PHE A 294 -2.28 7.13 17.60
CA PHE A 294 -2.20 8.47 17.01
C PHE A 294 -3.43 8.77 16.15
N SER A 295 -3.88 7.83 15.34
CA SER A 295 -5.02 7.99 14.44
C SER A 295 -6.33 8.25 15.20
N VAL A 296 -6.48 7.67 16.38
CA VAL A 296 -7.59 7.97 17.32
C VAL A 296 -7.50 9.41 17.83
N LYS A 297 -6.32 9.84 18.28
CA LYS A 297 -6.09 11.22 18.77
C LYS A 297 -6.30 12.26 17.67
N ALA A 298 -5.98 11.91 16.42
CA ALA A 298 -6.18 12.74 15.25
C ALA A 298 -7.64 12.72 14.71
N GLY A 299 -8.52 11.92 15.33
CA GLY A 299 -9.94 11.82 14.94
C GLY A 299 -10.20 11.08 13.62
N THR A 300 -9.19 10.39 13.08
CA THR A 300 -9.34 9.59 11.84
C THR A 300 -9.77 8.15 12.10
N LEU A 301 -9.58 7.68 13.32
CA LEU A 301 -10.12 6.43 13.83
C LEU A 301 -11.06 6.74 14.99
N THR A 302 -12.27 6.16 14.99
CA THR A 302 -13.32 6.53 15.94
C THR A 302 -13.09 5.98 17.36
N GLU A 303 -12.42 4.83 17.46
CA GLU A 303 -12.12 4.15 18.72
C GLU A 303 -10.75 3.47 18.64
N ASN A 304 -10.17 3.19 19.81
CA ASN A 304 -8.92 2.43 19.86
C ASN A 304 -9.15 0.96 19.52
N VAL A 305 -8.23 0.40 18.77
CA VAL A 305 -8.27 -0.96 18.25
C VAL A 305 -6.96 -1.66 18.58
N ASP A 306 -7.03 -2.83 19.18
CA ASP A 306 -5.89 -3.73 19.28
C ASP A 306 -5.59 -4.32 17.89
N VAL A 307 -4.49 -3.86 17.27
CA VAL A 307 -4.10 -4.27 15.92
C VAL A 307 -3.90 -5.77 15.79
N THR A 308 -3.52 -6.46 16.87
CA THR A 308 -3.22 -7.90 16.83
C THR A 308 -4.44 -8.75 16.52
N LYS A 309 -5.65 -8.25 16.84
CA LYS A 309 -6.92 -8.94 16.53
C LYS A 309 -7.22 -9.04 15.04
N TYR A 310 -6.59 -8.19 14.22
CA TYR A 310 -6.81 -8.10 12.78
C TYR A 310 -5.59 -8.51 11.96
N LEU A 311 -4.57 -9.07 12.62
CA LEU A 311 -3.44 -9.73 11.97
C LEU A 311 -3.78 -11.22 11.78
N GLN A 312 -3.78 -11.67 10.51
CA GLN A 312 -4.07 -13.06 10.15
C GLN A 312 -2.77 -13.78 9.83
N ALA A 313 -2.39 -14.72 10.67
CA ALA A 313 -1.34 -15.70 10.40
C ALA A 313 -1.95 -17.00 9.86
N PHE A 314 -1.27 -17.61 8.87
CA PHE A 314 -1.59 -18.93 8.34
C PHE A 314 -0.40 -19.88 8.51
#